data_a780b9d545edda294111600e17906437
#
_entry.id   a780b9d545edda294111600e17906437
#
_cell.length_a   1.000
_cell.length_b   1.000
_cell.length_c   1.000
_cell.angle_alpha   90.00
_cell.angle_beta   90.00
_cell.angle_gamma   90.00
#
_symmetry.space_group_name_H-M   'P 1'
#
loop_
_entity.id
_entity.type
_entity.pdbx_description
1 polymer ?
#
loop_
_entity_poly.entity_id
_entity_poly.type
_entity_poly.pdbx_seq_one_letter_code
_entity_poly.pdbx_strand_id
1 'polypeptide(L)'
;MLTLGIDTSNYATSLAVFDTDAGEVVCDCKKFLPVKEGQLGLRQSDALFHHTAALPAMLVELGARADLTQVRAVGVSARPRPVEGSYMPCFLAGVSAATAFSLSRALPLIELTHQQGHIAAALYAAGDFTLFERESLVFHVSGGTTDLLLCHGAERITPLGTSSDLYAGQAVDRLGVKLGFPFPAGVYVSEQAALCKEKVHPKVSVHGLTCSLSGLENQCAKLLADGHDAPYVCKYCLLCVGETLVRMANNALAEHPGLPVVFAGGVMSSDLIRTYVTNRVPNAHFVPGKFASDNAIGISILAARECVAWPTTSM
;
A
#
# COMPACT_ATOMS: atom_id res chain seq x y z
N MET A 1 6.85 23.23 9.81
CA MET A 1 8.06 22.98 8.97
C MET A 1 7.68 22.07 7.82
N LEU A 2 8.04 22.42 6.56
CA LEU A 2 7.72 21.58 5.42
C LEU A 2 8.83 20.58 5.11
N THR A 3 8.44 19.37 4.71
CA THR A 3 9.34 18.33 4.19
C THR A 3 8.86 17.84 2.83
N LEU A 4 9.81 17.57 1.93
CA LEU A 4 9.55 17.06 0.59
C LEU A 4 9.84 15.56 0.53
N GLY A 5 8.90 14.77 0.05
CA GLY A 5 9.07 13.36 -0.27
C GLY A 5 9.12 13.13 -1.78
N ILE A 6 10.02 12.26 -2.23
CA ILE A 6 10.15 11.85 -3.63
C ILE A 6 10.17 10.32 -3.69
N ASP A 7 9.29 9.74 -4.51
CA ASP A 7 9.26 8.31 -4.79
C ASP A 7 9.17 8.07 -6.30
N THR A 8 10.16 7.36 -6.83
CA THR A 8 10.22 6.89 -8.22
C THR A 8 10.28 5.36 -8.26
N SER A 9 9.30 4.75 -7.62
CA SER A 9 9.10 3.30 -7.66
C SER A 9 8.53 2.84 -9.02
N ASN A 10 8.42 1.56 -9.20
CA ASN A 10 8.27 0.91 -10.51
C ASN A 10 7.10 1.41 -11.39
N TYR A 11 5.97 1.84 -10.79
CA TYR A 11 4.74 2.14 -11.56
C TYR A 11 4.28 3.58 -11.50
N ALA A 12 4.81 4.39 -10.58
CA ALA A 12 4.40 5.77 -10.46
C ALA A 12 5.54 6.69 -10.03
N THR A 13 5.61 7.89 -10.61
CA THR A 13 6.37 9.02 -10.06
C THR A 13 5.47 9.72 -9.06
N SER A 14 5.95 9.95 -7.85
CA SER A 14 5.18 10.60 -6.79
C SER A 14 6.02 11.61 -6.02
N LEU A 15 5.41 12.75 -5.71
CA LEU A 15 5.97 13.81 -4.87
C LEU A 15 4.93 14.19 -3.81
N ALA A 16 5.38 14.54 -2.60
CA ALA A 16 4.50 15.03 -1.55
C ALA A 16 5.19 16.05 -0.67
N VAL A 17 4.43 17.02 -0.17
CA VAL A 17 4.87 17.97 0.85
C VAL A 17 4.05 17.74 2.11
N PHE A 18 4.74 17.58 3.23
CA PHE A 18 4.16 17.39 4.55
C PHE A 18 4.52 18.54 5.47
N ASP A 19 3.54 19.05 6.23
CA ASP A 19 3.77 20.05 7.27
C ASP A 19 3.81 19.38 8.65
N THR A 20 4.98 19.48 9.31
CA THR A 20 5.20 18.90 10.63
C THR A 20 4.41 19.61 11.72
N ASP A 21 4.15 20.91 11.58
CA ASP A 21 3.50 21.71 12.60
C ASP A 21 1.99 21.47 12.61
N ALA A 22 1.41 21.28 11.41
CA ALA A 22 0.01 20.92 11.24
C ALA A 22 -0.23 19.40 11.33
N GLY A 23 0.80 18.57 11.16
CA GLY A 23 0.66 17.12 11.06
C GLY A 23 -0.07 16.65 9.79
N GLU A 24 -0.05 17.46 8.72
CA GLU A 24 -0.87 17.24 7.55
C GLU A 24 -0.07 17.22 6.24
N VAL A 25 -0.61 16.48 5.27
CA VAL A 25 -0.14 16.52 3.87
C VAL A 25 -0.64 17.81 3.23
N VAL A 26 0.27 18.73 2.93
CA VAL A 26 -0.05 20.01 2.27
C VAL A 26 -0.51 19.78 0.84
N CYS A 27 0.24 19.01 0.09
CA CYS A 27 -0.10 18.59 -1.27
C CYS A 27 0.68 17.35 -1.66
N ASP A 28 0.14 16.63 -2.61
CA ASP A 28 0.80 15.53 -3.29
C ASP A 28 0.48 15.56 -4.78
N CYS A 29 1.34 15.00 -5.58
CA CYS A 29 1.10 14.72 -6.98
C CYS A 29 1.66 13.34 -7.35
N LYS A 30 0.94 12.64 -8.21
CA LYS A 30 1.29 11.30 -8.67
C LYS A 30 0.99 11.15 -10.15
N LYS A 31 1.92 10.52 -10.86
CA LYS A 31 1.77 10.19 -12.28
C LYS A 31 2.15 8.74 -12.51
N PHE A 32 1.19 7.95 -12.98
CA PHE A 32 1.46 6.57 -13.38
C PHE A 32 2.30 6.53 -14.65
N LEU A 33 3.22 5.57 -14.71
CA LEU A 33 4.02 5.33 -15.90
C LEU A 33 3.18 4.63 -16.97
N PRO A 34 3.41 4.94 -18.26
CA PRO A 34 2.68 4.30 -19.34
C PRO A 34 3.14 2.85 -19.49
N VAL A 35 2.24 1.90 -19.27
CA VAL A 35 2.44 0.48 -19.56
C VAL A 35 1.83 0.19 -20.92
N LYS A 36 2.60 -0.41 -21.83
CA LYS A 36 2.08 -0.79 -23.16
C LYS A 36 1.02 -1.87 -23.03
N GLU A 37 -0.03 -1.77 -23.82
CA GLU A 37 -1.09 -2.77 -23.87
C GLU A 37 -0.53 -4.18 -24.11
N GLY A 38 -0.98 -5.15 -23.32
CA GLY A 38 -0.49 -6.54 -23.36
C GLY A 38 0.82 -6.80 -22.60
N GLN A 39 1.45 -5.82 -21.96
CA GLN A 39 2.61 -6.04 -21.10
C GLN A 39 2.20 -6.12 -19.63
N LEU A 40 2.83 -7.05 -18.90
CA LEU A 40 2.58 -7.27 -17.46
C LEU A 40 3.47 -6.40 -16.55
N GLY A 41 4.26 -5.46 -17.13
CA GLY A 41 5.17 -4.59 -16.37
C GLY A 41 6.03 -3.70 -17.26
N LEU A 42 6.90 -2.91 -16.64
CA LEU A 42 7.85 -2.01 -17.29
C LEU A 42 9.28 -2.54 -17.13
N ARG A 43 10.09 -2.40 -18.17
CA ARG A 43 11.54 -2.57 -18.03
C ARG A 43 12.09 -1.45 -17.15
N GLN A 44 13.09 -1.75 -16.33
CA GLN A 44 13.68 -0.78 -15.40
C GLN A 44 14.27 0.45 -16.11
N SER A 45 14.84 0.28 -17.30
CA SER A 45 15.31 1.38 -18.14
C SER A 45 14.19 2.30 -18.60
N ASP A 46 13.04 1.73 -18.98
CA ASP A 46 11.87 2.49 -19.42
C ASP A 46 11.24 3.23 -18.23
N ALA A 47 11.15 2.58 -17.06
CA ALA A 47 10.70 3.22 -15.84
C ALA A 47 11.60 4.41 -15.48
N LEU A 48 12.94 4.23 -15.46
CA LEU A 48 13.90 5.29 -15.19
C LEU A 48 13.72 6.47 -16.17
N PHE A 49 13.57 6.20 -17.47
CA PHE A 49 13.33 7.23 -18.47
C PHE A 49 12.05 8.01 -18.19
N HIS A 50 10.95 7.32 -17.96
CA HIS A 50 9.66 7.95 -17.72
C HIS A 50 9.64 8.77 -16.41
N HIS A 51 10.27 8.29 -15.34
CA HIS A 51 10.43 9.05 -14.11
C HIS A 51 11.23 10.34 -14.35
N THR A 52 12.37 10.23 -15.03
CA THR A 52 13.23 11.38 -15.34
C THR A 52 12.47 12.41 -16.19
N ALA A 53 11.68 11.96 -17.16
CA ALA A 53 10.87 12.85 -17.99
C ALA A 53 9.69 13.52 -17.24
N ALA A 54 9.13 12.82 -16.23
CA ALA A 54 7.97 13.32 -15.48
C ALA A 54 8.35 14.33 -14.38
N LEU A 55 9.46 14.11 -13.70
CA LEU A 55 9.87 14.87 -12.50
C LEU A 55 9.88 16.40 -12.70
N PRO A 56 10.43 16.98 -13.80
CA PRO A 56 10.44 18.45 -13.95
C PRO A 56 9.05 19.07 -13.91
N ALA A 57 8.10 18.52 -14.66
CA ALA A 57 6.73 19.03 -14.70
C ALA A 57 6.01 18.86 -13.37
N MET A 58 6.23 17.73 -12.69
CA MET A 58 5.63 17.46 -11.38
C MET A 58 6.20 18.36 -10.29
N LEU A 59 7.48 18.69 -10.33
CA LEU A 59 8.08 19.66 -9.39
C LEU A 59 7.52 21.07 -9.60
N VAL A 60 7.27 21.48 -10.86
CA VAL A 60 6.60 22.75 -11.16
C VAL A 60 5.16 22.75 -10.63
N GLU A 61 4.41 21.66 -10.86
CA GLU A 61 3.06 21.50 -10.33
C GLU A 61 3.04 21.58 -8.79
N LEU A 62 3.94 20.86 -8.13
CA LEU A 62 4.05 20.85 -6.67
C LEU A 62 4.38 22.26 -6.14
N GLY A 63 5.32 22.98 -6.78
CA GLY A 63 5.71 24.34 -6.42
C GLY A 63 4.62 25.40 -6.64
N ALA A 64 3.64 25.11 -7.50
CA ALA A 64 2.44 25.95 -7.64
C ALA A 64 1.44 25.75 -6.49
N ARG A 65 1.54 24.64 -5.75
CA ARG A 65 0.61 24.23 -4.67
C ARG A 65 1.21 24.39 -3.27
N ALA A 66 2.53 24.41 -3.15
CA ALA A 66 3.26 24.61 -1.90
C ALA A 66 4.50 25.48 -2.11
N ASP A 67 4.80 26.35 -1.16
CA ASP A 67 6.02 27.13 -1.18
C ASP A 67 7.24 26.27 -0.86
N LEU A 68 7.88 25.75 -1.91
CA LEU A 68 9.04 24.87 -1.76
C LEU A 68 10.26 25.58 -1.11
N THR A 69 10.24 26.92 -0.99
CA THR A 69 11.30 27.65 -0.25
C THR A 69 11.23 27.41 1.24
N GLN A 70 10.09 26.94 1.76
CA GLN A 70 9.87 26.60 3.16
C GLN A 70 10.28 25.15 3.50
N VAL A 71 10.62 24.33 2.52
CA VAL A 71 11.10 22.97 2.75
C VAL A 71 12.41 22.99 3.54
N ARG A 72 12.51 22.15 4.56
CA ARG A 72 13.67 22.05 5.48
C ARG A 72 14.34 20.69 5.47
N ALA A 73 13.72 19.68 4.88
CA ALA A 73 14.32 18.36 4.66
C ALA A 73 13.73 17.69 3.44
N VAL A 74 14.50 16.79 2.84
CA VAL A 74 14.09 16.00 1.67
C VAL A 74 14.22 14.53 1.99
N GLY A 75 13.16 13.77 1.79
CA GLY A 75 13.17 12.31 1.80
C GLY A 75 13.10 11.76 0.40
N VAL A 76 13.75 10.63 0.16
CA VAL A 76 13.68 9.94 -1.12
C VAL A 76 13.66 8.42 -0.94
N SER A 77 12.82 7.73 -1.70
CA SER A 77 12.94 6.29 -1.87
C SER A 77 14.19 5.98 -2.70
N ALA A 78 15.21 5.39 -2.08
CA ALA A 78 16.47 5.04 -2.74
C ALA A 78 16.53 3.58 -3.21
N ARG A 79 15.67 2.70 -2.67
CA ARG A 79 15.61 1.25 -2.95
C ARG A 79 14.26 0.65 -2.53
N PRO A 80 13.93 -0.57 -3.04
CA PRO A 80 12.63 -1.21 -2.73
C PRO A 80 12.43 -1.54 -1.25
N ARG A 81 13.38 -2.24 -0.62
CA ARG A 81 13.26 -2.80 0.75
C ARG A 81 14.51 -2.56 1.58
N PRO A 82 14.43 -2.58 2.92
CA PRO A 82 15.58 -2.37 3.81
C PRO A 82 16.42 -3.65 3.96
N VAL A 83 16.77 -4.30 2.84
CA VAL A 83 17.63 -5.50 2.82
C VAL A 83 18.82 -5.27 1.90
N GLU A 84 19.95 -5.87 2.24
CA GLU A 84 21.17 -5.77 1.43
C GLU A 84 20.93 -6.29 0.01
N GLY A 85 21.48 -5.62 -1.00
CA GLY A 85 21.27 -5.98 -2.40
C GLY A 85 19.92 -5.60 -2.99
N SER A 86 19.02 -4.99 -2.22
CA SER A 86 17.76 -4.46 -2.73
C SER A 86 18.02 -3.22 -3.59
N TYR A 87 18.04 -3.40 -4.91
CA TYR A 87 18.34 -2.35 -5.87
C TYR A 87 17.45 -2.46 -7.11
N MET A 88 16.95 -1.32 -7.56
CA MET A 88 16.26 -1.17 -8.85
C MET A 88 16.63 0.18 -9.48
N PRO A 89 17.05 0.21 -10.75
CA PRO A 89 17.50 1.44 -11.43
C PRO A 89 16.49 2.58 -11.46
N CYS A 90 15.19 2.28 -11.45
CA CYS A 90 14.14 3.32 -11.50
C CYS A 90 14.24 4.34 -10.35
N PHE A 91 14.74 3.94 -9.17
CA PHE A 91 14.91 4.85 -8.03
C PHE A 91 15.97 5.94 -8.27
N LEU A 92 16.91 5.73 -9.18
CA LEU A 92 17.97 6.71 -9.48
C LEU A 92 17.43 8.08 -9.93
N ALA A 93 16.27 8.11 -10.62
CA ALA A 93 15.65 9.37 -11.02
C ALA A 93 15.28 10.23 -9.80
N GLY A 94 14.62 9.62 -8.81
CA GLY A 94 14.25 10.28 -7.56
C GLY A 94 15.46 10.70 -6.74
N VAL A 95 16.43 9.80 -6.58
CA VAL A 95 17.68 10.07 -5.85
C VAL A 95 18.42 11.25 -6.48
N SER A 96 18.55 11.30 -7.80
CA SER A 96 19.22 12.40 -8.51
C SER A 96 18.51 13.75 -8.27
N ALA A 97 17.17 13.77 -8.39
CA ALA A 97 16.38 14.98 -8.16
C ALA A 97 16.45 15.45 -6.70
N ALA A 98 16.30 14.52 -5.76
CA ALA A 98 16.37 14.80 -4.32
C ALA A 98 17.75 15.34 -3.92
N THR A 99 18.83 14.73 -4.41
CA THR A 99 20.22 15.16 -4.16
C THR A 99 20.45 16.56 -4.70
N ALA A 100 20.04 16.85 -5.94
CA ALA A 100 20.21 18.17 -6.54
C ALA A 100 19.44 19.25 -5.76
N PHE A 101 18.18 18.98 -5.38
CA PHE A 101 17.36 19.89 -4.60
C PHE A 101 17.95 20.13 -3.20
N SER A 102 18.34 19.07 -2.51
CA SER A 102 18.92 19.10 -1.18
C SER A 102 20.24 19.89 -1.15
N LEU A 103 21.19 19.54 -2.01
CA LEU A 103 22.52 20.19 -2.05
C LEU A 103 22.43 21.67 -2.46
N SER A 104 21.59 22.02 -3.42
CA SER A 104 21.42 23.41 -3.86
C SER A 104 20.93 24.35 -2.76
N ARG A 105 20.36 23.79 -1.68
CA ARG A 105 19.76 24.53 -0.57
C ARG A 105 20.36 24.19 0.79
N ALA A 106 21.41 23.36 0.81
CA ALA A 106 22.03 22.85 2.04
C ALA A 106 21.03 22.22 3.02
N LEU A 107 20.08 21.40 2.50
CA LEU A 107 19.08 20.70 3.28
C LEU A 107 19.52 19.26 3.60
N PRO A 108 19.06 18.69 4.73
CA PRO A 108 19.19 17.27 4.98
C PRO A 108 18.52 16.43 3.88
N LEU A 109 19.21 15.38 3.41
CA LEU A 109 18.69 14.36 2.52
C LEU A 109 18.57 13.04 3.29
N ILE A 110 17.38 12.50 3.35
CA ILE A 110 17.07 11.24 4.03
C ILE A 110 16.75 10.17 3.00
N GLU A 111 17.63 9.18 2.87
CA GLU A 111 17.42 8.04 2.01
C GLU A 111 16.64 6.96 2.75
N LEU A 112 15.50 6.59 2.18
CA LEU A 112 14.54 5.63 2.72
C LEU A 112 14.30 4.50 1.71
N THR A 113 13.52 3.52 2.12
CA THR A 113 13.05 2.50 1.20
C THR A 113 11.59 2.75 0.83
N HIS A 114 11.21 2.31 -0.36
CA HIS A 114 9.83 2.36 -0.83
C HIS A 114 8.87 1.65 0.14
N GLN A 115 9.27 0.49 0.69
CA GLN A 115 8.49 -0.23 1.68
C GLN A 115 8.26 0.59 2.96
N GLN A 116 9.29 1.29 3.47
CA GLN A 116 9.12 2.20 4.62
C GLN A 116 8.12 3.32 4.30
N GLY A 117 8.18 3.89 3.10
CA GLY A 117 7.20 4.87 2.64
C GLY A 117 5.76 4.35 2.67
N HIS A 118 5.53 3.12 2.18
CA HIS A 118 4.21 2.49 2.24
C HIS A 118 3.71 2.30 3.68
N ILE A 119 4.57 1.78 4.56
CA ILE A 119 4.21 1.58 5.97
C ILE A 119 3.92 2.92 6.64
N ALA A 120 4.78 3.94 6.46
CA ALA A 120 4.55 5.26 7.05
C ALA A 120 3.25 5.90 6.55
N ALA A 121 2.94 5.82 5.26
CA ALA A 121 1.67 6.30 4.72
C ALA A 121 0.48 5.55 5.32
N ALA A 122 0.61 4.23 5.54
CA ALA A 122 -0.42 3.41 6.16
C ALA A 122 -0.65 3.79 7.64
N LEU A 123 0.42 3.95 8.42
CA LEU A 123 0.33 4.37 9.82
C LEU A 123 -0.27 5.78 9.96
N TYR A 124 0.16 6.71 9.13
CA TYR A 124 -0.42 8.05 9.08
C TYR A 124 -1.92 8.03 8.77
N ALA A 125 -2.30 7.27 7.75
CA ALA A 125 -3.69 7.17 7.31
C ALA A 125 -4.61 6.42 8.29
N ALA A 126 -4.04 5.63 9.22
CA ALA A 126 -4.77 5.01 10.32
C ALA A 126 -5.26 6.04 11.35
N GLY A 127 -4.73 7.28 11.33
CA GLY A 127 -5.15 8.38 12.20
C GLY A 127 -4.66 8.28 13.64
N ASP A 128 -3.80 7.32 13.95
CA ASP A 128 -3.18 7.14 15.26
C ASP A 128 -1.67 7.28 15.17
N PHE A 129 -1.15 8.46 15.48
CA PHE A 129 0.30 8.74 15.41
C PHE A 129 1.13 7.93 16.41
N THR A 130 0.51 7.36 17.46
CA THR A 130 1.23 6.48 18.38
C THR A 130 1.73 5.21 17.72
N LEU A 131 1.16 4.83 16.57
CA LEU A 131 1.60 3.70 15.76
C LEU A 131 3.05 3.85 15.24
N PHE A 132 3.55 5.06 15.14
CA PHE A 132 4.95 5.30 14.77
C PHE A 132 5.94 4.99 15.88
N GLU A 133 5.49 4.93 17.15
CA GLU A 133 6.34 4.72 18.33
C GLU A 133 6.21 3.32 18.95
N ARG A 134 5.29 2.51 18.44
CA ARG A 134 5.00 1.17 18.99
C ARG A 134 4.94 0.10 17.93
N GLU A 135 4.90 -1.13 18.38
CA GLU A 135 4.70 -2.28 17.49
C GLU A 135 3.26 -2.33 16.97
N SER A 136 3.13 -2.73 15.72
CA SER A 136 1.86 -2.97 15.05
C SER A 136 1.98 -4.13 14.07
N LEU A 137 0.87 -4.82 13.82
CA LEU A 137 0.74 -5.76 12.71
C LEU A 137 0.23 -5.00 11.49
N VAL A 138 0.90 -5.13 10.36
CA VAL A 138 0.51 -4.44 9.13
C VAL A 138 0.27 -5.45 8.02
N PHE A 139 -0.93 -5.48 7.49
CA PHE A 139 -1.26 -6.19 6.26
C PHE A 139 -1.09 -5.28 5.06
N HIS A 140 -0.32 -5.74 4.07
CA HIS A 140 -0.26 -5.11 2.76
C HIS A 140 -0.88 -6.04 1.73
N VAL A 141 -2.10 -5.70 1.27
CA VAL A 141 -2.95 -6.58 0.45
C VAL A 141 -3.29 -5.91 -0.88
N SER A 142 -2.63 -6.34 -1.93
CA SER A 142 -2.72 -5.73 -3.28
C SER A 142 -2.70 -6.79 -4.38
N GLY A 143 -2.62 -6.37 -5.64
CA GLY A 143 -2.36 -7.25 -6.78
C GLY A 143 -0.97 -7.87 -6.80
N GLY A 144 -0.01 -7.28 -6.09
CA GLY A 144 1.40 -7.73 -6.06
C GLY A 144 1.85 -8.31 -4.72
N THR A 145 1.04 -8.20 -3.66
CA THR A 145 1.40 -8.63 -2.31
C THR A 145 0.17 -9.12 -1.52
N THR A 146 0.41 -10.04 -0.60
CA THR A 146 -0.50 -10.39 0.48
C THR A 146 0.38 -10.73 1.67
N ASP A 147 0.95 -9.68 2.26
CA ASP A 147 1.97 -9.81 3.30
C ASP A 147 1.42 -9.37 4.66
N LEU A 148 1.83 -10.09 5.70
CA LEU A 148 1.67 -9.73 7.10
C LEU A 148 3.05 -9.38 7.67
N LEU A 149 3.17 -8.19 8.21
CA LEU A 149 4.40 -7.62 8.72
C LEU A 149 4.25 -7.28 10.21
N LEU A 150 5.30 -7.49 10.99
CA LEU A 150 5.45 -6.86 12.30
C LEU A 150 6.30 -5.60 12.11
N CYS A 151 5.72 -4.47 12.46
CA CYS A 151 6.35 -3.17 12.29
C CYS A 151 6.56 -2.50 13.64
N HIS A 152 7.73 -1.88 13.85
CA HIS A 152 7.93 -0.92 14.92
C HIS A 152 8.11 0.44 14.24
N GLY A 153 7.04 1.24 14.26
CA GLY A 153 6.93 2.36 13.34
C GLY A 153 7.08 1.92 11.89
N ALA A 154 7.76 2.72 11.07
CA ALA A 154 8.15 2.37 9.71
C ALA A 154 9.66 2.04 9.58
N GLU A 155 10.40 2.02 10.68
CA GLU A 155 11.85 1.84 10.69
C GLU A 155 12.24 0.36 10.68
N ARG A 156 11.59 -0.44 11.53
CA ARG A 156 11.83 -1.90 11.62
C ARG A 156 10.63 -2.65 11.07
N ILE A 157 10.82 -3.35 9.98
CA ILE A 157 9.79 -4.11 9.28
C ILE A 157 10.25 -5.56 9.18
N THR A 158 9.54 -6.45 9.86
CA THR A 158 9.81 -7.89 9.89
C THR A 158 8.66 -8.63 9.19
N PRO A 159 8.91 -9.33 8.09
CA PRO A 159 7.91 -10.21 7.48
C PRO A 159 7.54 -11.35 8.43
N LEU A 160 6.26 -11.54 8.71
CA LEU A 160 5.73 -12.64 9.52
C LEU A 160 5.05 -13.71 8.66
N GLY A 161 4.33 -13.30 7.63
CA GLY A 161 3.55 -14.20 6.80
C GLY A 161 3.23 -13.62 5.43
N THR A 162 2.87 -14.49 4.50
CA THR A 162 2.55 -14.12 3.12
C THR A 162 1.64 -15.15 2.47
N SER A 163 1.17 -14.90 1.26
CA SER A 163 0.57 -15.94 0.43
C SER A 163 1.65 -16.80 -0.23
N SER A 164 1.48 -18.12 -0.17
CA SER A 164 2.42 -19.09 -0.74
C SER A 164 2.32 -19.24 -2.27
N ASP A 165 1.26 -18.72 -2.89
CA ASP A 165 0.97 -18.99 -4.30
C ASP A 165 0.39 -17.77 -5.04
N LEU A 166 -0.85 -17.37 -4.76
CA LEU A 166 -1.56 -16.30 -5.45
C LEU A 166 -1.87 -15.15 -4.49
N TYR A 167 -1.66 -13.92 -4.92
CA TYR A 167 -2.00 -12.75 -4.12
C TYR A 167 -3.50 -12.43 -4.16
N ALA A 168 -4.02 -11.86 -3.08
CA ALA A 168 -5.45 -11.60 -2.92
C ALA A 168 -6.03 -10.73 -4.05
N GLY A 169 -5.33 -9.65 -4.44
CA GLY A 169 -5.77 -8.82 -5.56
C GLY A 169 -5.78 -9.57 -6.88
N GLN A 170 -4.80 -10.44 -7.13
CA GLN A 170 -4.80 -11.29 -8.32
C GLN A 170 -5.98 -12.26 -8.34
N ALA A 171 -6.33 -12.85 -7.18
CA ALA A 171 -7.49 -13.76 -7.10
C ALA A 171 -8.79 -13.02 -7.46
N VAL A 172 -8.97 -11.79 -6.95
CA VAL A 172 -10.11 -10.93 -7.26
C VAL A 172 -10.12 -10.54 -8.74
N ASP A 173 -8.99 -10.08 -9.28
CA ASP A 173 -8.87 -9.63 -10.67
C ASP A 173 -9.11 -10.79 -11.66
N ARG A 174 -8.57 -11.98 -11.40
CA ARG A 174 -8.79 -13.17 -12.25
C ARG A 174 -10.25 -13.58 -12.30
N LEU A 175 -10.96 -13.54 -11.15
CA LEU A 175 -12.41 -13.77 -11.14
C LEU A 175 -13.13 -12.73 -11.97
N GLY A 176 -12.81 -11.45 -11.78
CA GLY A 176 -13.47 -10.35 -12.50
C GLY A 176 -13.27 -10.44 -14.01
N VAL A 177 -12.04 -10.69 -14.47
CA VAL A 177 -11.74 -10.89 -15.90
C VAL A 177 -12.49 -12.10 -16.46
N LYS A 178 -12.59 -13.21 -15.69
CA LYS A 178 -13.37 -14.40 -16.09
C LYS A 178 -14.86 -14.09 -16.23
N LEU A 179 -15.38 -13.14 -15.46
CA LEU A 179 -16.76 -12.65 -15.57
C LEU A 179 -16.93 -11.57 -16.64
N GLY A 180 -15.87 -11.21 -17.38
CA GLY A 180 -15.90 -10.21 -18.46
C GLY A 180 -15.72 -8.76 -18.00
N PHE A 181 -15.29 -8.52 -16.76
CA PHE A 181 -15.04 -7.17 -16.28
C PHE A 181 -13.67 -6.62 -16.74
N PRO A 182 -13.55 -5.29 -16.91
CA PRO A 182 -12.27 -4.65 -17.20
C PRO A 182 -11.25 -4.86 -16.08
N PHE A 183 -9.97 -4.91 -16.45
CA PHE A 183 -8.86 -4.91 -15.49
C PHE A 183 -8.43 -3.46 -15.14
N PRO A 184 -8.12 -3.16 -13.87
CA PRO A 184 -8.28 -3.98 -12.65
C PRO A 184 -9.75 -4.17 -12.25
N ALA A 185 -10.12 -5.40 -11.88
CA ALA A 185 -11.52 -5.79 -11.76
C ALA A 185 -12.11 -5.62 -10.34
N GLY A 186 -11.30 -5.25 -9.35
CA GLY A 186 -11.69 -5.22 -7.94
C GLY A 186 -12.95 -4.40 -7.64
N VAL A 187 -13.13 -3.25 -8.30
CA VAL A 187 -14.31 -2.40 -8.15
C VAL A 187 -15.57 -3.12 -8.62
N TYR A 188 -15.53 -3.69 -9.83
CA TYR A 188 -16.67 -4.40 -10.42
C TYR A 188 -17.05 -5.65 -9.62
N VAL A 189 -16.06 -6.40 -9.12
CA VAL A 189 -16.28 -7.55 -8.24
C VAL A 189 -16.96 -7.11 -6.94
N SER A 190 -16.56 -5.97 -6.37
CA SER A 190 -17.17 -5.43 -5.14
C SER A 190 -18.60 -4.95 -5.39
N GLU A 191 -18.87 -4.28 -6.49
CA GLU A 191 -20.22 -3.85 -6.90
C GLU A 191 -21.16 -5.06 -7.11
N GLN A 192 -20.69 -6.09 -7.80
CA GLN A 192 -21.48 -7.32 -7.99
C GLN A 192 -21.73 -8.03 -6.65
N ALA A 193 -20.73 -8.15 -5.80
CA ALA A 193 -20.88 -8.79 -4.50
C ALA A 193 -21.92 -8.09 -3.62
N ALA A 194 -22.07 -6.77 -3.73
CA ALA A 194 -23.06 -5.98 -2.99
C ALA A 194 -24.52 -6.31 -3.38
N LEU A 195 -24.74 -6.82 -4.58
CA LEU A 195 -26.08 -7.24 -5.04
C LEU A 195 -26.56 -8.55 -4.41
N CYS A 196 -25.62 -9.41 -3.96
CA CYS A 196 -25.96 -10.69 -3.35
C CYS A 196 -26.42 -10.53 -1.92
N LYS A 197 -27.66 -10.89 -1.63
CA LYS A 197 -28.27 -10.89 -0.27
C LYS A 197 -28.15 -12.22 0.45
N GLU A 198 -27.74 -13.27 -0.26
CA GLU A 198 -27.62 -14.61 0.30
C GLU A 198 -26.50 -14.72 1.33
N LYS A 199 -26.67 -15.68 2.25
CA LYS A 199 -25.63 -16.02 3.21
C LYS A 199 -24.56 -16.86 2.52
N VAL A 200 -23.32 -16.42 2.58
CA VAL A 200 -22.19 -17.10 1.92
C VAL A 200 -21.21 -17.54 3.00
N HIS A 201 -20.72 -18.77 2.90
CA HIS A 201 -19.78 -19.37 3.85
C HIS A 201 -18.41 -19.56 3.19
N PRO A 202 -17.39 -18.73 3.53
CA PRO A 202 -16.07 -18.83 2.93
C PRO A 202 -15.33 -20.10 3.36
N LYS A 203 -14.60 -20.71 2.43
CA LYS A 203 -13.68 -21.82 2.68
C LYS A 203 -12.28 -21.41 2.30
N VAL A 204 -11.38 -21.37 3.28
CA VAL A 204 -10.03 -20.81 3.11
C VAL A 204 -8.95 -21.76 3.59
N SER A 205 -7.75 -21.62 3.04
CA SER A 205 -6.55 -22.37 3.43
C SER A 205 -5.55 -21.40 4.08
N VAL A 206 -5.42 -21.52 5.41
CA VAL A 206 -4.48 -20.74 6.22
C VAL A 206 -3.76 -21.70 7.16
N HIS A 207 -2.43 -21.66 7.15
CA HIS A 207 -1.55 -22.46 7.98
C HIS A 207 -0.59 -21.53 8.75
N GLY A 208 -0.86 -21.34 10.06
CA GLY A 208 -0.15 -20.34 10.85
C GLY A 208 -0.35 -18.94 10.26
N LEU A 209 0.72 -18.28 9.86
CA LEU A 209 0.72 -16.93 9.29
C LEU A 209 0.81 -16.91 7.74
N THR A 210 0.73 -18.09 7.11
CA THR A 210 0.79 -18.23 5.64
C THR A 210 -0.56 -18.69 5.10
N CYS A 211 -0.98 -18.14 3.96
CA CYS A 211 -2.20 -18.55 3.26
C CYS A 211 -1.91 -19.09 1.85
N SER A 212 -2.90 -19.78 1.28
CA SER A 212 -2.94 -20.20 -0.12
C SER A 212 -4.25 -19.73 -0.74
N LEU A 213 -4.17 -19.01 -1.84
CA LEU A 213 -5.31 -18.41 -2.53
C LEU A 213 -5.55 -18.97 -3.94
N SER A 214 -4.64 -19.83 -4.47
CA SER A 214 -4.83 -20.47 -5.77
C SER A 214 -6.07 -21.36 -5.81
N GLY A 215 -6.40 -22.01 -4.70
CA GLY A 215 -7.62 -22.81 -4.56
C GLY A 215 -8.91 -22.00 -4.68
N LEU A 216 -8.89 -20.70 -4.38
CA LEU A 216 -10.03 -19.81 -4.46
C LEU A 216 -10.52 -19.64 -5.92
N GLU A 217 -9.59 -19.55 -6.88
CA GLU A 217 -9.94 -19.48 -8.31
C GLU A 217 -10.74 -20.72 -8.75
N ASN A 218 -10.30 -21.91 -8.35
CA ASN A 218 -11.00 -23.17 -8.65
C ASN A 218 -12.37 -23.26 -7.95
N GLN A 219 -12.47 -22.78 -6.71
CA GLN A 219 -13.75 -22.75 -5.98
C GLN A 219 -14.74 -21.82 -6.66
N CYS A 220 -14.33 -20.62 -7.07
CA CYS A 220 -15.17 -19.69 -7.82
C CYS A 220 -15.61 -20.27 -9.17
N ALA A 221 -14.69 -20.93 -9.90
CA ALA A 221 -15.01 -21.59 -11.17
C ALA A 221 -16.04 -22.70 -10.99
N LYS A 222 -15.93 -23.50 -9.92
CA LYS A 222 -16.89 -24.55 -9.59
C LYS A 222 -18.26 -23.96 -9.26
N LEU A 223 -18.34 -22.92 -8.45
CA LEU A 223 -19.61 -22.27 -8.11
C LEU A 223 -20.33 -21.75 -9.36
N LEU A 224 -19.61 -21.15 -10.31
CA LEU A 224 -20.19 -20.75 -11.60
C LEU A 224 -20.70 -21.95 -12.40
N ALA A 225 -19.96 -23.06 -12.44
CA ALA A 225 -20.36 -24.27 -13.11
C ALA A 225 -21.59 -24.97 -12.45
N ASP A 226 -21.71 -24.85 -11.12
CA ASP A 226 -22.83 -25.33 -10.33
C ASP A 226 -24.09 -24.44 -10.47
N GLY A 227 -24.02 -23.33 -11.25
CA GLY A 227 -25.16 -22.48 -11.60
C GLY A 227 -25.37 -21.28 -10.67
N HIS A 228 -24.43 -20.96 -9.76
CA HIS A 228 -24.51 -19.74 -8.98
C HIS A 228 -24.27 -18.52 -9.88
N ASP A 229 -24.98 -17.42 -9.59
CA ASP A 229 -24.83 -16.15 -10.32
C ASP A 229 -23.54 -15.39 -9.97
N ALA A 230 -23.19 -14.40 -10.80
CA ALA A 230 -22.01 -13.59 -10.61
C ALA A 230 -22.01 -12.85 -9.25
N PRO A 231 -23.12 -12.23 -8.76
CA PRO A 231 -23.20 -11.63 -7.44
C PRO A 231 -22.79 -12.57 -6.29
N TYR A 232 -23.29 -13.81 -6.30
CA TYR A 232 -22.96 -14.80 -5.28
C TYR A 232 -21.47 -15.16 -5.30
N VAL A 233 -20.91 -15.43 -6.49
CA VAL A 233 -19.52 -15.85 -6.64
C VAL A 233 -18.55 -14.71 -6.31
N CYS A 234 -18.88 -13.47 -6.68
CA CYS A 234 -18.11 -12.29 -6.29
C CYS A 234 -18.10 -12.11 -4.77
N LYS A 235 -19.25 -12.24 -4.12
CA LYS A 235 -19.35 -12.19 -2.65
C LYS A 235 -18.57 -13.31 -1.98
N TYR A 236 -18.63 -14.53 -2.52
CA TYR A 236 -17.85 -15.66 -2.03
C TYR A 236 -16.35 -15.37 -2.10
N CYS A 237 -15.87 -14.87 -3.24
CA CYS A 237 -14.45 -14.51 -3.42
C CYS A 237 -13.97 -13.50 -2.39
N LEU A 238 -14.68 -12.38 -2.23
CA LEU A 238 -14.31 -11.32 -1.29
C LEU A 238 -14.38 -11.79 0.17
N LEU A 239 -15.38 -12.61 0.53
CA LEU A 239 -15.47 -13.17 1.89
C LEU A 239 -14.37 -14.20 2.15
N CYS A 240 -13.94 -14.97 1.15
CA CYS A 240 -12.76 -15.84 1.30
C CYS A 240 -11.48 -15.03 1.55
N VAL A 241 -11.28 -13.92 0.84
CA VAL A 241 -10.16 -13.00 1.13
C VAL A 241 -10.28 -12.46 2.55
N GLY A 242 -11.45 -11.93 2.93
CA GLY A 242 -11.69 -11.41 4.28
C GLY A 242 -11.44 -12.44 5.38
N GLU A 243 -11.94 -13.67 5.23
CA GLU A 243 -11.73 -14.76 6.20
C GLU A 243 -10.26 -15.18 6.29
N THR A 244 -9.54 -15.19 5.15
CA THR A 244 -8.11 -15.45 5.12
C THR A 244 -7.36 -14.44 6.00
N LEU A 245 -7.62 -13.15 5.80
CA LEU A 245 -6.99 -12.08 6.59
C LEU A 245 -7.35 -12.15 8.07
N VAL A 246 -8.62 -12.45 8.39
CA VAL A 246 -9.07 -12.64 9.78
C VAL A 246 -8.31 -13.78 10.47
N ARG A 247 -8.15 -14.94 9.81
CA ARG A 247 -7.42 -16.06 10.41
C ARG A 247 -5.95 -15.74 10.60
N MET A 248 -5.29 -15.16 9.59
CA MET A 248 -3.89 -14.74 9.71
C MET A 248 -3.71 -13.71 10.83
N ALA A 249 -4.61 -12.71 10.93
CA ALA A 249 -4.57 -11.69 11.97
C ALA A 249 -4.75 -12.27 13.37
N ASN A 250 -5.74 -13.16 13.56
CA ASN A 250 -5.97 -13.79 14.86
C ASN A 250 -4.84 -14.73 15.27
N ASN A 251 -4.24 -15.44 14.32
CA ASN A 251 -3.04 -16.26 14.59
C ASN A 251 -1.86 -15.37 15.02
N ALA A 252 -1.64 -14.25 14.33
CA ALA A 252 -0.58 -13.31 14.71
C ALA A 252 -0.85 -12.64 16.07
N LEU A 253 -2.10 -12.29 16.36
CA LEU A 253 -2.49 -11.73 17.66
C LEU A 253 -2.36 -12.75 18.82
N ALA A 254 -2.41 -14.03 18.54
CA ALA A 254 -2.12 -15.07 19.55
C ALA A 254 -0.63 -15.06 19.96
N GLU A 255 0.27 -14.73 19.03
CA GLU A 255 1.72 -14.61 19.27
C GLU A 255 2.10 -13.18 19.75
N HIS A 256 1.34 -12.15 19.32
CA HIS A 256 1.55 -10.74 19.61
C HIS A 256 0.27 -10.09 20.19
N PRO A 257 -0.12 -10.44 21.42
CA PRO A 257 -1.41 -10.04 21.97
C PRO A 257 -1.53 -8.50 22.16
N GLY A 258 -2.70 -7.97 21.80
CA GLY A 258 -3.03 -6.57 22.03
C GLY A 258 -2.44 -5.57 21.03
N LEU A 259 -1.65 -6.03 20.04
CA LEU A 259 -1.15 -5.13 19.00
C LEU A 259 -2.28 -4.60 18.12
N PRO A 260 -2.21 -3.34 17.67
CA PRO A 260 -3.08 -2.81 16.62
C PRO A 260 -2.78 -3.52 15.30
N VAL A 261 -3.82 -3.70 14.47
CA VAL A 261 -3.71 -4.33 13.16
C VAL A 261 -4.10 -3.32 12.08
N VAL A 262 -3.15 -2.94 11.23
CA VAL A 262 -3.36 -1.99 10.13
C VAL A 262 -3.51 -2.75 8.81
N PHE A 263 -4.59 -2.49 8.10
CA PHE A 263 -4.89 -3.10 6.80
C PHE A 263 -4.73 -2.08 5.69
N ALA A 264 -3.72 -2.27 4.83
CA ALA A 264 -3.37 -1.42 3.71
C ALA A 264 -3.42 -2.18 2.38
N GLY A 265 -3.48 -1.43 1.28
CA GLY A 265 -3.49 -1.94 -0.10
C GLY A 265 -4.86 -1.90 -0.75
N GLY A 266 -4.88 -1.97 -2.09
CA GLY A 266 -6.06 -1.74 -2.89
C GLY A 266 -7.22 -2.70 -2.63
N VAL A 267 -6.94 -3.94 -2.23
CA VAL A 267 -7.97 -4.94 -1.89
C VAL A 267 -8.80 -4.50 -0.67
N MET A 268 -8.19 -3.76 0.24
CA MET A 268 -8.84 -3.27 1.46
C MET A 268 -9.81 -2.09 1.20
N SER A 269 -9.92 -1.63 -0.04
CA SER A 269 -10.96 -0.66 -0.45
C SER A 269 -12.36 -1.28 -0.54
N SER A 270 -12.48 -2.63 -0.54
CA SER A 270 -13.76 -3.32 -0.53
C SER A 270 -14.48 -3.18 0.82
N ASP A 271 -15.64 -2.51 0.85
CA ASP A 271 -16.44 -2.33 2.06
C ASP A 271 -16.89 -3.66 2.66
N LEU A 272 -17.14 -4.66 1.82
CA LEU A 272 -17.50 -6.00 2.27
C LEU A 272 -16.36 -6.64 3.08
N ILE A 273 -15.12 -6.58 2.57
CA ILE A 273 -13.94 -7.11 3.28
C ILE A 273 -13.72 -6.31 4.57
N ARG A 274 -13.77 -4.98 4.50
CA ARG A 274 -13.57 -4.11 5.67
C ARG A 274 -14.56 -4.44 6.78
N THR A 275 -15.85 -4.49 6.46
CA THR A 275 -16.90 -4.85 7.41
C THR A 275 -16.69 -6.24 8.00
N TYR A 276 -16.32 -7.21 7.16
CA TYR A 276 -16.09 -8.59 7.60
C TYR A 276 -14.92 -8.67 8.60
N VAL A 277 -13.83 -7.99 8.32
CA VAL A 277 -12.62 -7.96 9.15
C VAL A 277 -12.86 -7.17 10.44
N THR A 278 -13.46 -5.97 10.36
CA THR A 278 -13.75 -5.12 11.54
C THR A 278 -14.53 -5.86 12.62
N ASN A 279 -15.47 -6.70 12.21
CA ASN A 279 -16.30 -7.46 13.14
C ASN A 279 -15.59 -8.65 13.80
N ARG A 280 -14.33 -8.96 13.40
CA ARG A 280 -13.64 -10.22 13.80
C ARG A 280 -12.19 -10.02 14.24
N VAL A 281 -11.61 -8.87 13.97
CA VAL A 281 -10.24 -8.53 14.36
C VAL A 281 -10.30 -7.31 15.28
N PRO A 282 -9.87 -7.44 16.54
CA PRO A 282 -9.82 -6.31 17.46
C PRO A 282 -8.77 -5.28 17.00
N ASN A 283 -9.01 -4.01 17.32
CA ASN A 283 -8.09 -2.90 17.00
C ASN A 283 -7.67 -2.85 15.51
N ALA A 284 -8.62 -3.15 14.61
CA ALA A 284 -8.39 -3.09 13.15
C ALA A 284 -8.49 -1.65 12.64
N HIS A 285 -7.44 -1.18 11.97
CA HIS A 285 -7.38 0.11 11.30
C HIS A 285 -7.29 -0.10 9.80
N PHE A 286 -8.04 0.69 9.01
CA PHE A 286 -8.05 0.56 7.55
C PHE A 286 -7.52 1.82 6.88
N VAL A 287 -6.60 1.63 5.96
CA VAL A 287 -6.01 2.70 5.16
C VAL A 287 -6.96 3.09 4.04
N PRO A 288 -7.35 4.38 3.92
CA PRO A 288 -8.13 4.87 2.78
C PRO A 288 -7.41 4.63 1.45
N GLY A 289 -8.17 4.33 0.39
CA GLY A 289 -7.63 3.96 -0.92
C GLY A 289 -6.62 4.96 -1.51
N LYS A 290 -6.77 6.25 -1.22
CA LYS A 290 -5.83 7.29 -1.67
C LYS A 290 -4.39 7.09 -1.16
N PHE A 291 -4.20 6.42 -0.02
CA PHE A 291 -2.90 6.09 0.57
C PHE A 291 -2.44 4.65 0.28
N ALA A 292 -3.32 3.84 -0.33
CA ALA A 292 -3.08 2.41 -0.54
C ALA A 292 -2.19 2.09 -1.75
N SER A 293 -1.90 3.07 -2.61
CA SER A 293 -1.03 2.92 -3.79
C SER A 293 0.26 3.72 -3.63
N ASP A 294 1.25 3.41 -4.47
CA ASP A 294 2.55 4.10 -4.49
C ASP A 294 2.38 5.61 -4.33
N ASN A 295 3.02 6.17 -3.32
CA ASN A 295 2.97 7.59 -3.02
C ASN A 295 4.19 8.04 -2.20
N ALA A 296 4.57 9.30 -2.34
CA ALA A 296 5.67 9.90 -1.62
C ALA A 296 5.29 10.45 -0.23
N ILE A 297 4.02 10.31 0.17
CA ILE A 297 3.51 10.86 1.44
C ILE A 297 4.28 10.26 2.63
N GLY A 298 4.39 8.93 2.70
CA GLY A 298 5.12 8.28 3.77
C GLY A 298 6.62 8.67 3.79
N ILE A 299 7.19 8.91 2.62
CA ILE A 299 8.58 9.37 2.50
C ILE A 299 8.75 10.79 3.06
N SER A 300 7.81 11.70 2.79
CA SER A 300 7.85 13.06 3.36
C SER A 300 7.66 13.05 4.88
N ILE A 301 6.78 12.17 5.39
CA ILE A 301 6.55 11.99 6.83
C ILE A 301 7.80 11.45 7.53
N LEU A 302 8.45 10.44 6.97
CA LEU A 302 9.68 9.89 7.56
C LEU A 302 10.83 10.91 7.54
N ALA A 303 10.95 11.70 6.47
CA ALA A 303 11.91 12.80 6.45
C ALA A 303 11.64 13.84 7.54
N ALA A 304 10.37 14.10 7.84
CA ALA A 304 9.99 14.97 8.95
C ALA A 304 10.42 14.39 10.30
N ARG A 305 10.18 13.10 10.52
CA ARG A 305 10.51 12.41 11.78
C ARG A 305 12.01 12.37 12.07
N GLU A 306 12.84 12.24 11.06
CA GLU A 306 14.30 12.28 11.21
C GLU A 306 14.83 13.68 11.59
N CYS A 307 14.09 14.74 11.27
CA CYS A 307 14.55 16.11 11.45
C CYS A 307 13.93 16.85 12.64
N VAL A 308 12.80 16.38 13.17
CA VAL A 308 12.03 17.01 14.25
C VAL A 308 11.50 15.97 15.21
N ALA A 309 11.52 16.27 16.52
CA ALA A 309 10.79 15.47 17.50
C ALA A 309 9.29 15.53 17.17
N TRP A 310 8.72 14.37 16.82
CA TRP A 310 7.32 14.23 16.41
C TRP A 310 6.39 14.38 17.62
N PRO A 311 5.23 15.05 17.50
CA PRO A 311 4.25 15.06 18.57
C PRO A 311 3.72 13.63 18.81
N THR A 312 3.89 13.14 20.03
CA THR A 312 3.51 11.78 20.46
C THR A 312 2.03 11.65 20.85
N THR A 313 1.25 12.71 20.71
CA THR A 313 -0.16 12.75 21.08
C THR A 313 -1.06 12.74 19.85
N SER A 314 -2.09 11.85 19.85
CA SER A 314 -3.22 11.88 18.90
C SER A 314 -3.89 13.25 18.94
N MET A 315 -4.16 13.81 17.76
CA MET A 315 -5.08 14.95 17.65
C MET A 315 -6.51 14.55 17.93
#